data_d1c78b43ad4403cc8aa7997357574739
#
_entry.id   d1c78b43ad4403cc8aa7997357574739
#
_cell.length_a   1.000
_cell.length_b   1.000
_cell.length_c   1.000
_cell.angle_alpha   90.00
_cell.angle_beta   90.00
_cell.angle_gamma   90.00
#
_symmetry.space_group_name_H-M   'P 1'
#
loop_
_entity.id
_entity.type
_entity.pdbx_description
1 polymer ?
#
loop_
_entity_poly.entity_id
_entity_poly.type
_entity_poly.pdbx_seq_one_letter_code
_entity_poly.pdbx_strand_id
1 'polypeptide(L)'
;MVTNSVALGDNVKTVGQRLSDHNIHCGYIGKWHLDGGDYFGLGKCPEGWDEEYWYDMRCYLEELTAEERIKSRKSDTSYEEDMSEDFTYAHQCSNRALDFLEKYKEEDFFLVVSYDEPHGPSLCPAPYNTMYSGFKFADNPNFQDDLSKKPFMQRLWAGDALHSSIQEINRPSKQLALF
;
A
#
# COMPACT_ATOMS: atom_id res chain seq x y z
N MET A 1 -0.36 -12.77 15.75
CA MET A 1 -0.46 -11.30 15.82
C MET A 1 -1.92 -10.98 16.02
N VAL A 2 -2.26 -10.15 17.00
CA VAL A 2 -3.65 -9.84 17.36
C VAL A 2 -4.09 -8.52 16.70
N THR A 3 -3.14 -7.65 16.41
CA THR A 3 -3.39 -6.33 15.80
C THR A 3 -2.11 -5.81 15.12
N ASN A 4 -2.28 -4.94 14.12
CA ASN A 4 -1.19 -4.23 13.45
C ASN A 4 -0.76 -2.96 14.19
N SER A 5 -1.45 -2.61 15.28
CA SER A 5 -1.16 -1.42 16.09
C SER A 5 -0.08 -1.65 17.17
N VAL A 6 0.72 -2.70 17.01
CA VAL A 6 1.85 -3.00 17.91
C VAL A 6 3.15 -2.59 17.23
N ALA A 7 3.88 -1.66 17.86
CA ALA A 7 5.18 -1.24 17.37
C ALA A 7 6.21 -2.38 17.47
N LEU A 8 7.19 -2.35 16.56
CA LEU A 8 8.39 -3.19 16.67
C LEU A 8 9.11 -2.86 17.98
N GLY A 9 9.52 -3.89 18.70
CA GLY A 9 10.22 -3.68 19.99
C GLY A 9 11.63 -3.12 19.76
N ASP A 10 12.07 -2.27 20.67
CA ASP A 10 13.39 -1.59 20.63
C ASP A 10 14.57 -2.56 20.69
N ASN A 11 14.33 -3.80 21.11
CA ASN A 11 15.33 -4.86 21.15
C ASN A 11 15.57 -5.55 19.78
N VAL A 12 14.86 -5.12 18.73
CA VAL A 12 14.98 -5.67 17.38
C VAL A 12 15.54 -4.61 16.46
N LYS A 13 16.80 -4.79 16.04
CA LYS A 13 17.40 -3.92 15.01
C LYS A 13 16.84 -4.23 13.63
N THR A 14 16.37 -3.20 12.93
CA THR A 14 15.97 -3.27 11.53
C THR A 14 17.18 -3.44 10.60
N VAL A 15 16.93 -3.78 9.35
CA VAL A 15 17.99 -3.84 8.32
C VAL A 15 18.60 -2.45 8.10
N GLY A 16 17.81 -1.37 8.12
CA GLY A 16 18.30 0.00 8.01
C GLY A 16 19.32 0.33 9.10
N GLN A 17 19.02 0.05 10.38
CA GLN A 17 19.95 0.26 11.48
C GLN A 17 21.26 -0.53 11.33
N ARG A 18 21.19 -1.75 10.76
CA ARG A 18 22.39 -2.57 10.55
C ARG A 18 23.26 -2.06 9.41
N LEU A 19 22.66 -1.56 8.35
CA LEU A 19 23.38 -1.07 7.17
C LEU A 19 23.91 0.35 7.39
N SER A 20 23.18 1.21 8.10
CA SER A 20 23.65 2.56 8.43
C SER A 20 24.88 2.55 9.33
N ASP A 21 25.05 1.52 10.20
CA ASP A 21 26.28 1.28 10.97
C ASP A 21 27.51 1.07 10.07
N HIS A 22 27.32 0.82 8.78
CA HIS A 22 28.36 0.62 7.76
C HIS A 22 28.43 1.73 6.70
N ASN A 23 27.87 2.90 7.00
CA ASN A 23 27.84 4.08 6.11
C ASN A 23 27.11 3.82 4.77
N ILE A 24 26.12 2.94 4.76
CA ILE A 24 25.26 2.70 3.61
C ILE A 24 24.06 3.63 3.72
N HIS A 25 23.74 4.37 2.66
CA HIS A 25 22.54 5.21 2.58
C HIS A 25 21.29 4.36 2.54
N CYS A 26 20.40 4.54 3.52
CA CYS A 26 19.21 3.70 3.68
C CYS A 26 17.92 4.50 3.52
N GLY A 27 17.28 4.45 2.36
CA GLY A 27 15.99 5.06 2.10
C GLY A 27 14.83 4.08 2.32
N TYR A 28 13.74 4.56 2.94
CA TYR A 28 12.48 3.82 3.05
C TYR A 28 11.32 4.69 2.59
N ILE A 29 10.70 4.31 1.50
CA ILE A 29 9.62 5.05 0.85
C ILE A 29 8.42 4.13 0.71
N GLY A 30 7.32 4.48 1.36
CA GLY A 30 6.09 3.71 1.30
C GLY A 30 5.63 3.14 2.64
N LYS A 31 4.81 2.11 2.59
CA LYS A 31 4.14 1.55 3.77
C LYS A 31 5.12 0.89 4.74
N TRP A 32 5.16 1.41 5.98
CA TRP A 32 6.05 0.89 7.03
C TRP A 32 5.41 -0.17 7.92
N HIS A 33 4.33 0.16 8.60
CA HIS A 33 3.52 -0.75 9.42
C HIS A 33 4.24 -1.38 10.63
N LEU A 34 5.30 -0.78 11.13
CA LEU A 34 6.09 -1.30 12.27
C LEU A 34 6.20 -0.33 13.46
N ASP A 35 5.55 0.83 13.41
CA ASP A 35 5.65 1.89 14.40
C ASP A 35 4.47 1.99 15.38
N GLY A 36 3.47 1.11 15.22
CA GLY A 36 2.25 1.15 16.00
C GLY A 36 1.20 2.16 15.51
N GLY A 37 1.49 2.91 14.45
CA GLY A 37 0.57 3.85 13.80
C GLY A 37 -0.50 3.18 12.94
N ASP A 38 -0.63 1.86 13.04
CA ASP A 38 -1.54 1.04 12.26
C ASP A 38 -1.31 1.24 10.74
N TYR A 39 -2.38 1.45 9.99
CA TYR A 39 -2.33 1.58 8.54
C TYR A 39 -1.55 2.82 8.06
N PHE A 40 -1.72 3.94 8.75
CA PHE A 40 -1.18 5.22 8.29
C PHE A 40 0.29 5.46 8.64
N GLY A 41 0.80 4.81 9.66
CA GLY A 41 2.09 5.13 10.24
C GLY A 41 2.05 6.39 11.12
N LEU A 42 3.19 6.75 11.68
CA LEU A 42 3.35 7.91 12.56
C LEU A 42 4.00 9.12 11.85
N GLY A 43 4.48 8.96 10.62
CA GLY A 43 5.23 10.00 9.90
C GLY A 43 6.61 10.27 10.48
N LYS A 44 7.14 9.38 11.32
CA LYS A 44 8.42 9.54 12.00
C LYS A 44 9.44 8.54 11.47
N CYS A 45 10.53 9.07 10.95
CA CYS A 45 11.64 8.25 10.48
C CYS A 45 12.24 7.44 11.64
N PRO A 46 12.26 6.09 11.56
CA PRO A 46 12.94 5.27 12.54
C PRO A 46 14.47 5.37 12.39
N GLU A 47 15.17 5.12 13.48
CA GLU A 47 16.64 5.05 13.47
C GLU A 47 17.16 4.12 12.38
N GLY A 48 18.24 4.55 11.71
CA GLY A 48 18.91 3.79 10.66
C GLY A 48 18.36 4.00 9.25
N TRP A 49 17.36 4.83 9.11
CA TRP A 49 16.85 5.25 7.81
C TRP A 49 17.15 6.74 7.59
N ASP A 50 17.31 7.16 6.35
CA ASP A 50 17.56 8.53 5.96
C ASP A 50 16.28 9.37 6.09
N GLU A 51 16.30 10.40 6.95
CA GLU A 51 15.13 11.23 7.23
C GLU A 51 14.65 11.98 5.97
N GLU A 52 15.53 12.37 5.07
CA GLU A 52 15.18 13.01 3.79
C GLU A 52 14.37 12.07 2.89
N TYR A 53 14.63 10.77 3.00
CA TYR A 53 14.00 9.72 2.17
C TYR A 53 13.08 8.78 2.97
N TRP A 54 12.62 9.26 4.13
CA TRP A 54 11.53 8.64 4.84
C TRP A 54 10.19 9.17 4.33
N TYR A 55 9.32 8.26 3.87
CA TYR A 55 8.00 8.67 3.36
C TYR A 55 6.97 7.58 3.58
N ASP A 56 6.15 7.71 4.60
CA ASP A 56 5.02 6.82 4.87
C ASP A 56 3.67 7.45 4.46
N MET A 57 2.57 6.72 4.66
CA MET A 57 1.22 7.23 4.34
C MET A 57 0.87 8.48 5.15
N ARG A 58 1.40 8.64 6.36
CA ARG A 58 1.18 9.84 7.18
C ARG A 58 1.81 11.07 6.53
N CYS A 59 3.04 10.94 6.06
CA CYS A 59 3.73 12.01 5.33
C CYS A 59 2.90 12.46 4.11
N TYR A 60 2.44 11.51 3.30
CA TYR A 60 1.58 11.80 2.15
C TYR A 60 0.30 12.56 2.55
N LEU A 61 -0.41 12.09 3.58
CA LEU A 61 -1.65 12.72 4.02
C LEU A 61 -1.42 14.13 4.59
N GLU A 62 -0.26 14.41 5.17
CA GLU A 62 0.08 15.72 5.69
C GLU A 62 0.43 16.75 4.59
N GLU A 63 0.87 16.26 3.43
CA GLU A 63 1.10 17.11 2.24
C GLU A 63 -0.23 17.53 1.55
N LEU A 64 -1.31 16.80 1.76
CA LEU A 64 -2.61 17.06 1.15
C LEU A 64 -3.41 18.14 1.91
N THR A 65 -4.20 18.91 1.17
CA THR A 65 -5.26 19.75 1.75
C THR A 65 -6.31 18.90 2.47
N ALA A 66 -7.18 19.51 3.26
CA ALA A 66 -8.24 18.80 3.97
C ALA A 66 -9.20 18.10 3.01
N GLU A 67 -9.56 18.75 1.89
CA GLU A 67 -10.42 18.21 0.85
C GLU A 67 -9.77 17.05 0.12
N GLU A 68 -8.52 17.18 -0.28
CA GLU A 68 -7.75 16.12 -0.94
C GLU A 68 -7.56 14.91 -0.02
N ARG A 69 -7.33 15.15 1.28
CA ARG A 69 -7.22 14.09 2.28
C ARG A 69 -8.49 13.25 2.39
N ILE A 70 -9.66 13.91 2.38
CA ILE A 70 -10.96 13.23 2.35
C ILE A 70 -11.11 12.48 1.03
N LYS A 71 -10.80 13.13 -0.10
CA LYS A 71 -10.88 12.56 -1.45
C LYS A 71 -10.00 11.29 -1.56
N SER A 72 -8.76 11.33 -1.07
CA SER A 72 -7.83 10.22 -1.13
C SER A 72 -8.27 8.97 -0.35
N ARG A 73 -9.26 9.10 0.55
CA ARG A 73 -9.76 8.00 1.41
C ARG A 73 -11.15 7.49 1.04
N LYS A 74 -11.75 8.02 -0.01
CA LYS A 74 -13.05 7.56 -0.51
C LYS A 74 -12.86 6.50 -1.59
N SER A 75 -13.55 5.37 -1.46
CA SER A 75 -13.49 4.27 -2.42
C SER A 75 -14.04 4.62 -3.82
N ASP A 76 -14.96 5.58 -3.91
CA ASP A 76 -15.51 6.06 -5.18
C ASP A 76 -14.52 6.95 -5.96
N THR A 77 -13.60 7.61 -5.28
CA THR A 77 -12.54 8.42 -5.92
C THR A 77 -11.64 7.59 -6.82
N SER A 78 -11.49 6.29 -6.58
CA SER A 78 -10.68 5.38 -7.39
C SER A 78 -11.06 5.35 -8.87
N TYR A 79 -12.24 5.83 -9.23
CA TYR A 79 -12.81 5.78 -10.57
C TYR A 79 -12.98 7.14 -11.24
N GLU A 80 -12.45 8.22 -10.66
CA GLU A 80 -12.48 9.53 -11.29
C GLU A 80 -11.64 9.54 -12.56
N GLU A 81 -12.24 9.98 -13.69
CA GLU A 81 -11.61 9.94 -15.01
C GLU A 81 -10.47 10.95 -15.15
N ASP A 82 -10.53 12.05 -14.40
CA ASP A 82 -9.59 13.17 -14.44
C ASP A 82 -8.58 13.17 -13.27
N MET A 83 -8.44 12.05 -12.57
CA MET A 83 -7.45 11.94 -11.49
C MET A 83 -6.03 12.07 -12.03
N SER A 84 -5.28 13.04 -11.49
CA SER A 84 -3.85 13.17 -11.79
C SER A 84 -3.05 12.04 -11.16
N GLU A 85 -2.02 11.55 -11.85
CA GLU A 85 -1.05 10.61 -11.29
C GLU A 85 -0.39 11.19 -10.03
N ASP A 86 -0.02 12.47 -10.06
CA ASP A 86 0.60 13.18 -8.94
C ASP A 86 -0.22 13.19 -7.66
N PHE A 87 -1.54 13.00 -7.77
CA PHE A 87 -2.42 12.89 -6.61
C PHE A 87 -2.27 11.56 -5.90
N THR A 88 -1.72 10.53 -6.52
CA THR A 88 -1.67 9.18 -5.93
C THR A 88 -0.45 8.97 -5.04
N TYR A 89 -0.64 8.24 -3.94
CA TYR A 89 0.47 7.88 -3.06
C TYR A 89 1.57 7.09 -3.77
N ALA A 90 1.19 6.14 -4.63
CA ALA A 90 2.13 5.35 -5.41
C ALA A 90 3.03 6.22 -6.30
N HIS A 91 2.47 7.23 -6.98
CA HIS A 91 3.24 8.14 -7.81
C HIS A 91 4.21 8.98 -6.96
N GLN A 92 3.75 9.49 -5.82
CA GLN A 92 4.59 10.22 -4.87
C GLN A 92 5.74 9.36 -4.33
N CYS A 93 5.50 8.08 -4.04
CA CYS A 93 6.56 7.13 -3.69
C CYS A 93 7.57 6.94 -4.84
N SER A 94 7.07 6.82 -6.08
CA SER A 94 7.91 6.62 -7.26
C SER A 94 8.83 7.81 -7.52
N ASN A 95 8.31 9.05 -7.43
CA ASN A 95 9.10 10.26 -7.62
C ASN A 95 10.24 10.35 -6.60
N ARG A 96 9.95 10.12 -5.32
CA ARG A 96 10.98 10.11 -4.27
C ARG A 96 12.02 9.01 -4.44
N ALA A 97 11.59 7.85 -4.94
CA ALA A 97 12.50 6.75 -5.23
C ALA A 97 13.46 7.09 -6.39
N LEU A 98 12.96 7.76 -7.43
CA LEU A 98 13.78 8.24 -8.55
C LEU A 98 14.78 9.31 -8.09
N ASP A 99 14.37 10.24 -7.24
CA ASP A 99 15.25 11.26 -6.67
C ASP A 99 16.35 10.62 -5.81
N PHE A 100 16.01 9.63 -4.98
CA PHE A 100 16.99 8.86 -4.21
C PHE A 100 18.02 8.18 -5.11
N LEU A 101 17.54 7.47 -6.14
CA LEU A 101 18.42 6.77 -7.08
C LEU A 101 19.33 7.73 -7.83
N GLU A 102 18.82 8.88 -8.28
CA GLU A 102 19.67 9.87 -8.97
C GLU A 102 20.75 10.44 -8.04
N LYS A 103 20.43 10.66 -6.77
CA LYS A 103 21.36 11.19 -5.79
C LYS A 103 22.48 10.21 -5.42
N TYR A 104 22.14 8.93 -5.23
CA TYR A 104 23.03 7.93 -4.66
C TYR A 104 23.51 6.85 -5.66
N LYS A 105 23.24 6.98 -6.96
CA LYS A 105 23.58 5.98 -7.98
C LYS A 105 25.05 5.58 -8.06
N GLU A 106 25.96 6.42 -7.56
CA GLU A 106 27.41 6.18 -7.56
C GLU A 106 27.93 5.72 -6.17
N GLU A 107 27.06 5.52 -5.21
CA GLU A 107 27.39 5.16 -3.84
C GLU A 107 26.71 3.83 -3.43
N ASP A 108 27.16 3.24 -2.32
CA ASP A 108 26.49 2.06 -1.78
C ASP A 108 25.19 2.51 -1.08
N PHE A 109 24.07 1.98 -1.51
CA PHE A 109 22.77 2.29 -0.92
C PHE A 109 21.88 1.07 -0.71
N PHE A 110 20.88 1.25 0.13
CA PHE A 110 19.77 0.33 0.33
C PHE A 110 18.46 1.09 0.28
N LEU A 111 17.67 0.86 -0.74
CA LEU A 111 16.37 1.50 -0.92
C LEU A 111 15.24 0.48 -0.84
N VAL A 112 14.25 0.77 -0.01
CA VAL A 112 12.97 0.06 0.01
C VAL A 112 11.89 0.98 -0.54
N VAL A 113 11.18 0.52 -1.58
CA VAL A 113 9.97 1.16 -2.07
C VAL A 113 8.81 0.22 -1.82
N SER A 114 7.94 0.58 -0.89
CA SER A 114 6.85 -0.26 -0.40
C SER A 114 5.50 0.33 -0.77
N TYR A 115 5.02 0.02 -1.96
CA TYR A 115 3.70 0.48 -2.42
C TYR A 115 2.59 -0.08 -1.54
N ASP A 116 1.56 0.74 -1.30
CA ASP A 116 0.39 0.33 -0.52
C ASP A 116 -0.60 -0.48 -1.35
N GLU A 117 -0.69 -0.17 -2.62
CA GLU A 117 -1.56 -0.85 -3.56
C GLU A 117 -1.19 -2.35 -3.69
N PRO A 118 -2.19 -3.22 -3.77
CA PRO A 118 -3.62 -2.99 -4.04
C PRO A 118 -4.50 -2.81 -2.79
N HIS A 119 -4.00 -2.33 -1.66
CA HIS A 119 -4.82 -2.03 -0.49
C HIS A 119 -5.79 -0.87 -0.79
N GLY A 120 -7.04 -1.00 -0.37
CA GLY A 120 -8.07 0.01 -0.62
C GLY A 120 -7.98 1.25 0.27
N PRO A 121 -8.45 2.41 -0.20
CA PRO A 121 -8.94 2.68 -1.53
C PRO A 121 -7.79 2.80 -2.53
N SER A 122 -7.76 1.94 -3.53
CA SER A 122 -6.70 1.98 -4.55
C SER A 122 -7.00 3.09 -5.55
N LEU A 123 -6.26 4.18 -5.46
CA LEU A 123 -6.39 5.30 -6.40
C LEU A 123 -5.68 4.93 -7.70
N CYS A 124 -6.43 4.84 -8.79
CA CYS A 124 -5.92 4.40 -10.07
C CYS A 124 -6.26 5.41 -11.17
N PRO A 125 -5.32 6.27 -11.60
CA PRO A 125 -5.56 7.26 -12.63
C PRO A 125 -5.67 6.63 -14.02
N ALA A 126 -6.21 7.39 -14.98
CA ALA A 126 -6.21 6.99 -16.37
C ALA A 126 -4.75 6.97 -16.93
N PRO A 127 -4.40 6.04 -17.86
CA PRO A 127 -5.25 5.03 -18.48
C PRO A 127 -5.34 3.71 -17.68
N TYR A 128 -4.66 3.60 -16.56
CA TYR A 128 -4.50 2.36 -15.79
C TYR A 128 -5.83 1.85 -15.22
N ASN A 129 -6.72 2.76 -14.83
CA ASN A 129 -8.05 2.45 -14.28
C ASN A 129 -8.98 1.67 -15.24
N THR A 130 -8.66 1.63 -16.52
CA THR A 130 -9.44 0.91 -17.55
C THR A 130 -8.64 -0.17 -18.26
N MET A 131 -7.34 -0.32 -17.95
CA MET A 131 -6.42 -1.20 -18.67
C MET A 131 -6.93 -2.66 -18.76
N TYR A 132 -7.58 -3.14 -17.71
CA TYR A 132 -8.10 -4.51 -17.62
C TYR A 132 -9.61 -4.61 -17.72
N SER A 133 -10.32 -3.56 -18.14
CA SER A 133 -11.80 -3.53 -18.20
C SER A 133 -12.42 -4.62 -19.08
N GLY A 134 -11.70 -5.08 -20.11
CA GLY A 134 -12.11 -6.18 -20.99
C GLY A 134 -11.55 -7.55 -20.62
N PHE A 135 -10.74 -7.64 -19.55
CA PHE A 135 -10.11 -8.90 -19.18
C PHE A 135 -11.07 -9.78 -18.36
N LYS A 136 -11.13 -11.05 -18.69
CA LYS A 136 -11.88 -12.05 -17.92
C LYS A 136 -10.91 -13.02 -17.30
N PHE A 137 -10.92 -13.09 -15.97
CA PHE A 137 -10.15 -14.07 -15.23
C PHE A 137 -10.82 -15.45 -15.35
N ALA A 138 -10.01 -16.50 -15.52
CA ALA A 138 -10.49 -17.86 -15.40
C ALA A 138 -10.80 -18.16 -13.93
N ASP A 139 -11.86 -18.92 -13.69
CA ASP A 139 -12.19 -19.37 -12.35
C ASP A 139 -11.05 -20.25 -11.81
N ASN A 140 -10.57 -19.95 -10.63
CA ASN A 140 -9.65 -20.84 -9.92
C ASN A 140 -10.36 -22.14 -9.55
N PRO A 141 -9.68 -23.31 -9.58
CA PRO A 141 -10.29 -24.59 -9.19
C PRO A 141 -10.92 -24.61 -7.79
N ASN A 142 -10.42 -23.74 -6.91
CA ASN A 142 -10.93 -23.62 -5.52
C ASN A 142 -11.93 -22.47 -5.34
N PHE A 143 -12.36 -21.80 -6.41
CA PHE A 143 -13.32 -20.68 -6.32
C PHE A 143 -14.64 -21.07 -5.67
N GLN A 144 -15.07 -22.32 -5.88
CA GLN A 144 -16.30 -22.89 -5.32
C GLN A 144 -16.06 -23.74 -4.05
N ASP A 145 -14.89 -23.61 -3.40
CA ASP A 145 -14.60 -24.32 -2.15
C ASP A 145 -15.58 -23.86 -1.07
N ASP A 146 -16.34 -24.81 -0.50
CA ASP A 146 -17.30 -24.58 0.59
C ASP A 146 -16.62 -24.27 1.93
N LEU A 147 -15.30 -24.34 1.98
CA LEU A 147 -14.46 -24.12 3.15
C LEU A 147 -14.80 -25.01 4.36
N SER A 148 -15.60 -26.06 4.17
CA SER A 148 -16.07 -26.95 5.28
C SER A 148 -14.90 -27.58 6.04
N LYS A 149 -13.77 -27.80 5.37
CA LYS A 149 -12.54 -28.39 5.94
C LYS A 149 -11.51 -27.35 6.40
N LYS A 150 -11.85 -26.05 6.35
CA LYS A 150 -10.95 -24.97 6.76
C LYS A 150 -11.16 -24.59 8.23
N PRO A 151 -10.18 -23.92 8.86
CA PRO A 151 -10.31 -23.41 10.22
C PRO A 151 -11.55 -22.52 10.40
N PHE A 152 -12.11 -22.53 11.61
CA PHE A 152 -13.33 -21.79 11.92
C PHE A 152 -13.26 -20.30 11.54
N MET A 153 -12.16 -19.61 11.85
CA MET A 153 -12.00 -18.19 11.54
C MET A 153 -12.01 -17.92 10.03
N GLN A 154 -11.40 -18.81 9.24
CA GLN A 154 -11.41 -18.67 7.77
C GLN A 154 -12.83 -18.85 7.21
N ARG A 155 -13.59 -19.80 7.74
CA ARG A 155 -15.00 -20.00 7.36
C ARG A 155 -15.89 -18.82 7.76
N LEU A 156 -15.65 -18.24 8.93
CA LEU A 156 -16.38 -17.08 9.42
C LEU A 156 -16.15 -15.86 8.51
N TRP A 157 -14.91 -15.58 8.15
CA TRP A 157 -14.59 -14.47 7.25
C TRP A 157 -15.15 -14.68 5.84
N ALA A 158 -15.09 -15.89 5.32
CA ALA A 158 -15.62 -16.20 4.00
C ALA A 158 -17.16 -16.19 3.95
N GLY A 159 -17.84 -16.47 5.06
CA GLY A 159 -19.28 -16.37 5.15
C GLY A 159 -19.81 -14.97 4.90
N ASP A 160 -19.13 -13.95 5.43
CA ASP A 160 -19.45 -12.54 5.17
C ASP A 160 -19.03 -12.11 3.76
N ALA A 161 -17.88 -12.60 3.27
CA ALA A 161 -17.38 -12.32 1.93
C ALA A 161 -18.23 -12.99 0.83
N LEU A 162 -18.76 -14.20 1.07
CA LEU A 162 -19.66 -14.87 0.11
C LEU A 162 -20.99 -14.13 -0.05
N HIS A 163 -21.51 -13.52 1.01
CA HIS A 163 -22.74 -12.72 0.93
C HIS A 163 -22.55 -11.39 0.20
N SER A 164 -21.40 -10.75 0.38
CA SER A 164 -21.06 -9.52 -0.34
C SER A 164 -20.67 -9.78 -1.80
N SER A 165 -19.92 -10.84 -2.09
CA SER A 165 -19.44 -11.14 -3.45
C SER A 165 -20.55 -11.62 -4.39
N ILE A 166 -21.60 -12.28 -3.90
CA ILE A 166 -22.77 -12.63 -4.73
C ILE A 166 -23.52 -11.39 -5.21
N GLN A 167 -23.52 -10.31 -4.44
CA GLN A 167 -24.08 -9.02 -4.87
C GLN A 167 -23.12 -8.24 -5.77
N GLU A 168 -21.79 -8.45 -5.65
CA GLU A 168 -20.75 -7.72 -6.41
C GLU A 168 -20.40 -8.38 -7.75
N ILE A 169 -20.53 -9.70 -7.90
CA ILE A 169 -20.35 -10.43 -9.18
C ILE A 169 -21.32 -9.90 -10.26
N ASN A 170 -22.42 -9.29 -9.86
CA ASN A 170 -23.35 -8.63 -10.77
C ASN A 170 -23.02 -7.15 -11.05
N ARG A 171 -21.93 -6.60 -10.53
CA ARG A 171 -21.45 -5.26 -10.89
C ARG A 171 -20.47 -5.34 -12.06
N PRO A 172 -20.58 -4.45 -13.06
CA PRO A 172 -19.63 -4.43 -14.15
C PRO A 172 -18.21 -4.18 -13.64
N SER A 173 -17.29 -4.89 -14.22
CA SER A 173 -15.84 -5.09 -14.08
C SER A 173 -14.92 -3.94 -13.61
N LYS A 174 -15.42 -2.88 -12.97
CA LYS A 174 -14.59 -1.76 -12.49
C LYS A 174 -13.65 -2.12 -11.31
N GLN A 175 -13.98 -3.17 -10.55
CA GLN A 175 -13.16 -3.59 -9.40
C GLN A 175 -12.01 -4.53 -9.77
N LEU A 176 -12.05 -5.15 -10.94
CA LEU A 176 -11.00 -6.06 -11.42
C LEU A 176 -9.77 -5.35 -12.01
N ALA A 177 -9.85 -4.04 -12.21
CA ALA A 177 -8.73 -3.22 -12.69
C ALA A 177 -7.72 -2.83 -11.59
N LEU A 178 -7.95 -3.28 -10.35
CA LEU A 178 -7.14 -2.91 -9.17
C LEU A 178 -6.20 -4.03 -8.70
N PHE A 179 -6.07 -5.14 -9.45
CA PHE A 179 -5.16 -6.24 -9.15
C PHE A 179 -4.18 -6.50 -10.25
#